data_b43c714fdcd5cbe5d29bda1b69439d2f
#
_entry.id   b43c714fdcd5cbe5d29bda1b69439d2f
#
_cell.length_a   1.000
_cell.length_b   1.000
_cell.length_c   1.000
_cell.angle_alpha   90.00
_cell.angle_beta   90.00
_cell.angle_gamma   90.00
#
_symmetry.space_group_name_H-M   'P 1'
#
loop_
_entity.id
_entity.type
_entity.pdbx_description
1 polymer ?
#
loop_
_entity_poly.entity_id
_entity_poly.type
_entity_poly.pdbx_seq_one_letter_code
_entity_poly.pdbx_strand_id
1 'polypeptide(L)'
;MRSELTEALAGAISPLTQGSDGGWPVIWHVVSELRRPPGTFDVLPAESAPWEGFVATFARVVEAAGYGLIITPTFEDLAVFQRVGASTDVVRKEMYDFVDKGGRHVALRPEVTASVVRAFIEHHPPVPWKSWYAGSNFRYERPQKGRYREFRQVGLEAIGSADPDLDVEVVALGWEFYAAVGVTQVELLLNSLGDGTCRPAYRALLLAYLEEHRSELCEEHQARLEENPLRVLDCKKPACRKIVEGAPKQLDHLCDACEAHFGRVREGLDALDIPYTIDTKLVRGLDYYTRTTFEYTGLALQSAQNGIGGGGRYDGLVEAMGGPPTPGVGFALGVDRTLLAVEVEGHLDRLAAGRGLDVFVVDFAGGEKARDLTARLRAAGIRVDRAFDNRSTKSQFKAAGRSGARLALVVGPDELARGTVGVKDLASDDEQEEVADADVVKEVQTRLA
;
A
#
# COMPACT_ATOMS: atom_id res chain seq x y z
N MET A 1 -20.75 2.24 -37.97
CA MET A 1 -20.04 1.76 -36.73
C MET A 1 -19.60 0.28 -36.74
N ARG A 2 -20.33 -0.68 -37.33
CA ARG A 2 -19.81 -2.06 -37.47
C ARG A 2 -18.93 -2.25 -38.72
N SER A 3 -19.09 -1.45 -39.76
CA SER A 3 -18.30 -1.53 -41.00
C SER A 3 -16.87 -0.95 -40.86
N GLU A 4 -16.71 0.11 -40.08
CA GLU A 4 -15.41 0.78 -39.92
C GLU A 4 -14.44 -0.01 -39.01
N LEU A 5 -14.93 -0.80 -38.07
CA LEU A 5 -14.12 -1.72 -37.25
C LEU A 5 -13.60 -2.93 -38.07
N THR A 6 -14.35 -3.34 -39.09
CA THR A 6 -13.97 -4.48 -39.94
C THR A 6 -12.87 -4.07 -40.97
N GLU A 7 -12.88 -2.84 -41.45
CA GLU A 7 -11.85 -2.34 -42.35
C GLU A 7 -10.52 -2.03 -41.63
N ALA A 8 -10.57 -1.54 -40.38
CA ALA A 8 -9.39 -1.31 -39.56
C ALA A 8 -8.64 -2.61 -39.19
N LEU A 9 -9.38 -3.71 -39.05
CA LEU A 9 -8.80 -5.04 -38.78
C LEU A 9 -8.27 -5.76 -40.05
N ALA A 10 -8.79 -5.45 -41.23
CA ALA A 10 -8.38 -6.06 -42.48
C ALA A 10 -7.01 -5.54 -43.01
N GLY A 11 -6.59 -4.34 -42.58
CA GLY A 11 -5.30 -3.75 -42.97
C GLY A 11 -4.08 -4.26 -42.20
N ALA A 12 -4.30 -5.03 -41.12
CA ALA A 12 -3.24 -5.49 -40.19
C ALA A 12 -2.83 -6.96 -40.39
N ILE A 13 -3.44 -7.69 -41.37
CA ILE A 13 -3.16 -9.11 -41.59
C ILE A 13 -2.56 -9.28 -42.98
N SER A 14 -1.23 -9.35 -43.07
CA SER A 14 -0.56 -9.86 -44.26
C SER A 14 -0.82 -11.38 -44.38
N PRO A 15 -1.09 -11.92 -45.60
CA PRO A 15 -1.36 -13.34 -45.75
C PRO A 15 -0.13 -14.17 -45.36
N LEU A 16 -0.31 -15.10 -44.46
CA LEU A 16 0.71 -16.09 -44.07
C LEU A 16 1.04 -16.99 -45.26
N THR A 17 2.25 -16.90 -45.77
CA THR A 17 2.78 -17.94 -46.67
C THR A 17 3.19 -19.14 -45.84
N GLN A 18 2.63 -20.32 -46.14
CA GLN A 18 3.02 -21.58 -45.53
C GLN A 18 4.49 -21.89 -45.86
N GLY A 19 5.33 -21.93 -44.82
CA GLY A 19 6.68 -22.51 -44.92
C GLY A 19 6.59 -24.05 -44.93
N SER A 20 7.42 -24.69 -45.69
CA SER A 20 7.43 -26.13 -46.00
C SER A 20 7.92 -27.05 -44.84
N ASP A 21 8.19 -26.52 -43.67
CA ASP A 21 8.84 -27.25 -42.57
C ASP A 21 7.95 -27.26 -41.30
N GLY A 22 6.88 -27.98 -41.30
CA GLY A 22 5.99 -28.44 -40.21
C GLY A 22 6.10 -27.85 -38.79
N GLY A 23 6.78 -26.75 -38.58
CA GLY A 23 6.88 -26.04 -37.29
C GLY A 23 5.75 -25.02 -37.13
N TRP A 24 5.14 -24.98 -35.97
CA TRP A 24 4.19 -23.91 -35.60
C TRP A 24 4.87 -22.56 -35.72
N PRO A 25 4.27 -21.59 -36.45
CA PRO A 25 4.84 -20.26 -36.49
C PRO A 25 4.86 -19.69 -35.07
N VAL A 26 6.04 -19.29 -34.65
CA VAL A 26 6.19 -18.59 -33.35
C VAL A 26 5.54 -17.22 -33.48
N ILE A 27 4.31 -17.10 -33.01
CA ILE A 27 3.46 -15.88 -33.08
C ILE A 27 4.00 -14.79 -32.11
N TRP A 28 5.28 -14.69 -31.91
CA TRP A 28 5.88 -13.69 -31.01
C TRP A 28 6.03 -12.30 -31.62
N HIS A 29 5.83 -12.12 -32.94
CA HIS A 29 6.03 -10.81 -33.57
C HIS A 29 4.84 -9.86 -33.59
N VAL A 30 3.62 -10.31 -33.21
CA VAL A 30 2.42 -9.44 -33.24
C VAL A 30 2.04 -8.94 -31.84
N VAL A 31 2.66 -9.48 -30.77
CA VAL A 31 2.30 -9.14 -29.36
C VAL A 31 3.26 -8.12 -28.73
N SER A 32 4.22 -7.57 -29.50
CA SER A 32 5.24 -6.65 -28.97
C SER A 32 4.72 -5.28 -28.51
N GLU A 33 3.43 -4.98 -28.68
CA GLU A 33 2.84 -3.68 -28.33
C GLU A 33 1.91 -3.71 -27.10
N LEU A 34 1.62 -4.88 -26.53
CA LEU A 34 0.82 -4.94 -25.31
C LEU A 34 1.65 -4.46 -24.13
N ARG A 35 1.24 -3.33 -23.57
CA ARG A 35 1.87 -2.70 -22.41
C ARG A 35 0.84 -2.41 -21.35
N ARG A 36 1.28 -2.38 -20.08
CA ARG A 36 0.44 -1.95 -18.98
C ARG A 36 -0.08 -0.52 -19.19
N PRO A 37 -1.27 -0.19 -18.66
CA PRO A 37 -1.81 1.17 -18.70
C PRO A 37 -0.85 2.19 -18.05
N PRO A 38 -0.80 3.44 -18.54
CA PRO A 38 0.01 4.48 -17.91
C PRO A 38 -0.36 4.71 -16.45
N GLY A 39 0.65 4.76 -15.58
CA GLY A 39 0.45 4.96 -14.14
C GLY A 39 0.16 3.69 -13.37
N THR A 40 0.31 2.52 -13.98
CA THR A 40 0.32 1.21 -13.32
C THR A 40 1.69 0.55 -13.46
N PHE A 41 1.98 -0.46 -12.65
CA PHE A 41 3.20 -1.26 -12.78
C PHE A 41 2.98 -2.67 -12.24
N ASP A 42 3.80 -3.60 -12.75
CA ASP A 42 3.86 -4.97 -12.27
C ASP A 42 4.91 -5.06 -11.16
N VAL A 43 4.61 -5.81 -10.10
CA VAL A 43 5.59 -6.25 -9.09
C VAL A 43 5.93 -7.69 -9.43
N LEU A 44 7.15 -7.92 -9.90
CA LEU A 44 7.58 -9.25 -10.34
C LEU A 44 7.96 -10.14 -9.13
N PRO A 45 7.92 -11.48 -9.29
CA PRO A 45 8.24 -12.41 -8.19
C PRO A 45 9.58 -12.15 -7.50
N ALA A 46 10.60 -11.67 -8.23
CA ALA A 46 11.89 -11.31 -7.64
C ALA A 46 11.84 -10.05 -6.78
N GLU A 47 10.80 -9.23 -6.92
CA GLU A 47 10.63 -7.93 -6.27
C GLU A 47 9.48 -7.95 -5.25
N SER A 48 8.67 -9.03 -5.20
CA SER A 48 7.45 -9.07 -4.38
C SER A 48 7.70 -9.31 -2.89
N ALA A 49 8.84 -9.91 -2.52
CA ALA A 49 9.12 -10.27 -1.14
C ALA A 49 9.05 -9.09 -0.13
N PRO A 50 9.61 -7.89 -0.42
CA PRO A 50 9.40 -6.72 0.45
C PRO A 50 7.94 -6.29 0.58
N TRP A 51 7.14 -6.42 -0.47
CA TRP A 51 5.69 -6.12 -0.45
C TRP A 51 4.92 -7.04 0.47
N GLU A 52 5.18 -8.35 0.37
CA GLU A 52 4.59 -9.34 1.25
C GLU A 52 5.02 -9.12 2.71
N GLY A 53 6.32 -8.82 2.93
CA GLY A 53 6.86 -8.49 4.25
C GLY A 53 6.23 -7.26 4.87
N PHE A 54 5.99 -6.24 4.07
CA PHE A 54 5.33 -5.02 4.48
C PHE A 54 3.91 -5.28 5.00
N VAL A 55 3.08 -5.98 4.20
CA VAL A 55 1.70 -6.29 4.58
C VAL A 55 1.65 -7.22 5.80
N ALA A 56 2.53 -8.24 5.86
CA ALA A 56 2.59 -9.14 7.00
C ALA A 56 3.04 -8.44 8.29
N THR A 57 3.96 -7.46 8.19
CA THR A 57 4.39 -6.67 9.34
C THR A 57 3.25 -5.78 9.82
N PHE A 58 2.51 -5.14 8.91
CA PHE A 58 1.34 -4.34 9.24
C PHE A 58 0.28 -5.18 9.96
N ALA A 59 -0.11 -6.31 9.37
CA ALA A 59 -1.06 -7.25 9.97
C ALA A 59 -0.66 -7.60 11.41
N ARG A 60 0.59 -8.01 11.63
CA ARG A 60 1.09 -8.40 12.95
C ARG A 60 0.98 -7.26 13.98
N VAL A 61 1.28 -6.02 13.59
CA VAL A 61 1.19 -4.86 14.50
C VAL A 61 -0.26 -4.58 14.88
N VAL A 62 -1.15 -4.49 13.89
CA VAL A 62 -2.54 -4.07 14.16
C VAL A 62 -3.41 -5.20 14.74
N GLU A 63 -3.13 -6.47 14.41
CA GLU A 63 -3.82 -7.62 14.99
C GLU A 63 -3.48 -7.78 16.49
N ALA A 64 -2.26 -7.42 16.89
CA ALA A 64 -1.88 -7.38 18.31
C ALA A 64 -2.72 -6.37 19.12
N ALA A 65 -3.27 -5.34 18.47
CA ALA A 65 -4.20 -4.37 19.06
C ALA A 65 -5.70 -4.74 18.87
N GLY A 66 -5.98 -5.94 18.35
CA GLY A 66 -7.34 -6.46 18.18
C GLY A 66 -8.07 -6.03 16.92
N TYR A 67 -7.36 -5.51 15.91
CA TYR A 67 -7.96 -5.19 14.60
C TYR A 67 -8.10 -6.46 13.76
N GLY A 68 -9.28 -6.70 13.19
CA GLY A 68 -9.54 -7.81 12.28
C GLY A 68 -9.42 -7.40 10.81
N LEU A 69 -8.98 -8.31 9.94
CA LEU A 69 -8.92 -8.04 8.50
C LEU A 69 -10.32 -7.87 7.90
N ILE A 70 -10.53 -6.76 7.17
CA ILE A 70 -11.68 -6.59 6.29
C ILE A 70 -11.24 -6.54 4.83
N ILE A 71 -11.98 -7.21 3.95
CA ILE A 71 -11.79 -7.17 2.50
C ILE A 71 -13.04 -6.57 1.88
N THR A 72 -12.96 -5.32 1.42
CA THR A 72 -14.05 -4.63 0.73
C THR A 72 -13.93 -4.78 -0.78
N PRO A 73 -15.04 -4.65 -1.55
CA PRO A 73 -14.98 -4.63 -3.00
C PRO A 73 -14.02 -3.57 -3.54
N THR A 74 -13.39 -3.87 -4.69
CA THR A 74 -12.50 -2.91 -5.37
C THR A 74 -13.28 -1.80 -6.08
N PHE A 75 -14.53 -2.06 -6.44
CA PHE A 75 -15.46 -1.08 -6.98
C PHE A 75 -16.74 -1.05 -6.14
N GLU A 76 -17.32 0.12 -6.01
CA GLU A 76 -18.52 0.41 -5.22
C GLU A 76 -19.52 1.18 -6.07
N ASP A 77 -20.76 1.29 -5.59
CA ASP A 77 -21.70 2.28 -6.12
C ASP A 77 -21.08 3.68 -6.04
N LEU A 78 -21.17 4.46 -7.11
CA LEU A 78 -20.60 5.80 -7.17
C LEU A 78 -21.07 6.70 -6.02
N ALA A 79 -22.30 6.50 -5.54
CA ALA A 79 -22.88 7.28 -4.43
C ALA A 79 -22.11 7.10 -3.11
N VAL A 80 -21.40 5.98 -2.91
CA VAL A 80 -20.55 5.75 -1.74
C VAL A 80 -19.51 6.86 -1.62
N PHE A 81 -18.82 7.18 -2.72
CA PHE A 81 -17.77 8.20 -2.73
C PHE A 81 -18.33 9.62 -2.86
N GLN A 82 -19.42 9.84 -3.56
CA GLN A 82 -20.06 11.15 -3.69
C GLN A 82 -20.53 11.71 -2.35
N ARG A 83 -21.05 10.84 -1.44
CA ARG A 83 -21.48 11.24 -0.10
C ARG A 83 -20.33 11.64 0.82
N VAL A 84 -19.12 11.15 0.54
CA VAL A 84 -17.92 11.35 1.35
C VAL A 84 -17.22 12.67 1.06
N GLY A 85 -17.39 13.23 -0.14
CA GLY A 85 -16.69 14.45 -0.50
C GLY A 85 -16.87 14.89 -1.93
N ALA A 86 -18.11 15.17 -2.35
CA ALA A 86 -18.43 15.67 -3.69
C ALA A 86 -17.66 16.95 -4.09
N SER A 87 -17.15 17.71 -3.10
CA SER A 87 -16.34 18.92 -3.30
C SER A 87 -14.85 18.64 -3.53
N THR A 88 -14.37 17.44 -3.20
CA THR A 88 -12.94 17.10 -3.26
C THR A 88 -12.48 16.82 -4.70
N ASP A 89 -11.22 17.13 -5.00
CA ASP A 89 -10.63 16.83 -6.31
C ASP A 89 -10.58 15.32 -6.57
N VAL A 90 -10.39 14.52 -5.53
CA VAL A 90 -10.40 13.05 -5.60
C VAL A 90 -11.72 12.56 -6.22
N VAL A 91 -12.86 13.05 -5.73
CA VAL A 91 -14.18 12.63 -6.23
C VAL A 91 -14.53 13.29 -7.57
N ARG A 92 -14.16 14.56 -7.79
CA ARG A 92 -14.58 15.32 -8.98
C ARG A 92 -13.74 15.06 -10.22
N LYS A 93 -12.44 14.78 -10.07
CA LYS A 93 -11.47 14.78 -11.18
C LYS A 93 -10.67 13.48 -11.30
N GLU A 94 -10.49 12.75 -10.19
CA GLU A 94 -9.50 11.67 -10.13
C GLU A 94 -10.12 10.28 -10.07
N MET A 95 -11.44 10.15 -9.88
CA MET A 95 -12.09 8.84 -9.86
C MET A 95 -12.14 8.20 -11.24
N TYR A 96 -12.02 6.87 -11.25
CA TYR A 96 -12.39 6.02 -12.37
C TYR A 96 -13.81 5.53 -12.14
N ASP A 97 -14.77 6.02 -12.89
CA ASP A 97 -16.16 5.62 -12.82
C ASP A 97 -16.68 5.13 -14.18
N PHE A 98 -17.65 4.23 -14.16
CA PHE A 98 -18.21 3.63 -15.36
C PHE A 98 -19.60 3.04 -15.08
N VAL A 99 -20.36 2.82 -16.15
CA VAL A 99 -21.65 2.13 -16.06
C VAL A 99 -21.41 0.64 -16.34
N ASP A 100 -21.84 -0.22 -15.45
CA ASP A 100 -21.73 -1.66 -15.61
C ASP A 100 -22.77 -2.20 -16.62
N LYS A 101 -22.69 -3.49 -16.97
CA LYS A 101 -23.63 -4.12 -17.91
C LYS A 101 -25.08 -4.15 -17.41
N GLY A 102 -25.30 -3.98 -16.12
CA GLY A 102 -26.63 -3.88 -15.48
C GLY A 102 -27.17 -2.46 -15.43
N GLY A 103 -26.43 -1.46 -15.97
CA GLY A 103 -26.82 -0.06 -15.97
C GLY A 103 -26.53 0.68 -14.66
N ARG A 104 -25.77 0.09 -13.73
CA ARG A 104 -25.40 0.72 -12.45
C ARG A 104 -24.15 1.58 -12.63
N HIS A 105 -24.16 2.77 -12.07
CA HIS A 105 -23.00 3.65 -12.06
C HIS A 105 -22.07 3.30 -10.88
N VAL A 106 -20.92 2.76 -11.18
CA VAL A 106 -19.93 2.28 -10.21
C VAL A 106 -18.61 3.00 -10.39
N ALA A 107 -17.78 3.01 -9.35
CA ALA A 107 -16.43 3.59 -9.41
C ALA A 107 -15.40 2.65 -8.78
N LEU A 108 -14.19 2.63 -9.33
CA LEU A 108 -13.04 2.06 -8.63
C LEU A 108 -12.75 2.91 -7.40
N ARG A 109 -12.53 2.26 -6.26
CA ARG A 109 -12.32 2.97 -4.99
C ARG A 109 -11.07 3.86 -5.04
N PRO A 110 -11.19 5.18 -4.77
CA PRO A 110 -10.05 6.07 -4.66
C PRO A 110 -9.40 6.04 -3.26
N GLU A 111 -10.08 5.42 -2.29
CA GLU A 111 -9.68 5.19 -0.89
C GLU A 111 -10.55 4.07 -0.30
N VAL A 112 -10.20 3.53 0.88
CA VAL A 112 -10.89 2.36 1.44
C VAL A 112 -11.85 2.73 2.58
N THR A 113 -11.63 3.84 3.29
CA THR A 113 -12.43 4.26 4.46
C THR A 113 -13.93 4.29 4.16
N ALA A 114 -14.35 4.87 3.03
CA ALA A 114 -15.76 4.91 2.62
C ALA A 114 -16.35 3.50 2.43
N SER A 115 -15.59 2.58 1.83
CA SER A 115 -16.01 1.19 1.69
C SER A 115 -16.15 0.47 3.03
N VAL A 116 -15.26 0.76 4.00
CA VAL A 116 -15.35 0.22 5.36
C VAL A 116 -16.58 0.78 6.08
N VAL A 117 -16.81 2.10 5.99
CA VAL A 117 -18.01 2.73 6.58
C VAL A 117 -19.30 2.20 5.96
N ARG A 118 -19.36 2.00 4.63
CA ARG A 118 -20.50 1.35 3.97
C ARG A 118 -20.72 -0.05 4.52
N ALA A 119 -19.66 -0.86 4.68
CA ALA A 119 -19.76 -2.19 5.26
C ALA A 119 -20.22 -2.15 6.73
N PHE A 120 -19.75 -1.20 7.53
CA PHE A 120 -20.25 -0.97 8.88
C PHE A 120 -21.75 -0.70 8.93
N ILE A 121 -22.23 0.19 8.05
CA ILE A 121 -23.66 0.53 7.95
C ILE A 121 -24.50 -0.68 7.50
N GLU A 122 -23.99 -1.49 6.58
CA GLU A 122 -24.73 -2.64 6.03
C GLU A 122 -24.81 -3.81 7.02
N HIS A 123 -23.75 -4.05 7.79
CA HIS A 123 -23.62 -5.26 8.61
C HIS A 123 -23.86 -5.03 10.10
N HIS A 124 -23.89 -3.78 10.56
CA HIS A 124 -24.14 -3.42 11.97
C HIS A 124 -23.30 -4.20 12.99
N PRO A 125 -21.97 -4.26 12.85
CA PRO A 125 -21.13 -4.99 13.79
C PRO A 125 -21.14 -4.34 15.17
N PRO A 126 -20.84 -5.08 16.26
CA PRO A 126 -20.70 -4.51 17.59
C PRO A 126 -19.56 -3.46 17.64
N VAL A 127 -19.77 -2.41 18.44
CA VAL A 127 -18.81 -1.31 18.61
C VAL A 127 -18.07 -1.39 19.95
N PRO A 128 -16.81 -0.92 20.06
CA PRO A 128 -16.00 -0.36 18.97
C PRO A 128 -15.61 -1.43 17.95
N TRP A 129 -15.83 -1.13 16.66
CA TRP A 129 -15.46 -2.02 15.58
C TRP A 129 -14.09 -1.64 15.01
N LYS A 130 -13.12 -2.52 15.21
CA LYS A 130 -11.74 -2.35 14.81
C LYS A 130 -11.43 -3.24 13.61
N SER A 131 -11.10 -2.64 12.48
CA SER A 131 -10.79 -3.35 11.25
C SER A 131 -9.54 -2.80 10.57
N TRP A 132 -8.77 -3.67 9.89
CA TRP A 132 -7.65 -3.29 9.06
C TRP A 132 -7.80 -3.84 7.65
N TYR A 133 -7.14 -3.21 6.69
CA TYR A 133 -7.20 -3.61 5.27
C TYR A 133 -5.85 -3.45 4.58
N ALA A 134 -5.69 -4.19 3.46
CA ALA A 134 -4.62 -4.00 2.49
C ALA A 134 -5.20 -4.11 1.07
N GLY A 135 -4.83 -3.21 0.17
CA GLY A 135 -5.32 -3.30 -1.20
C GLY A 135 -5.02 -2.11 -2.09
N SER A 136 -5.40 -2.25 -3.36
CA SER A 136 -5.24 -1.23 -4.38
C SER A 136 -6.33 -0.16 -4.31
N ASN A 137 -5.95 1.07 -4.59
CA ASN A 137 -6.81 2.22 -4.83
C ASN A 137 -6.46 2.86 -6.17
N PHE A 138 -7.39 3.64 -6.72
CA PHE A 138 -7.29 4.15 -8.09
C PHE A 138 -7.60 5.63 -8.15
N ARG A 139 -6.64 6.43 -8.68
CA ARG A 139 -6.82 7.86 -8.91
C ARG A 139 -6.21 8.26 -10.23
N TYR A 140 -6.96 8.99 -11.04
CA TYR A 140 -6.49 9.50 -12.34
C TYR A 140 -5.58 10.71 -12.14
N GLU A 141 -4.41 10.47 -11.58
CA GLU A 141 -3.40 11.48 -11.33
C GLU A 141 -2.27 11.45 -12.38
N ARG A 142 -1.47 12.52 -12.43
CA ARG A 142 -0.25 12.52 -13.25
C ARG A 142 0.79 11.59 -12.60
N PRO A 143 1.21 10.51 -13.28
CA PRO A 143 2.15 9.54 -12.71
C PRO A 143 3.52 10.16 -12.46
N GLN A 144 4.12 9.83 -11.32
CA GLN A 144 5.51 10.14 -10.97
C GLN A 144 6.02 9.08 -9.98
N LYS A 145 7.34 9.08 -9.66
CA LYS A 145 7.90 8.12 -8.70
C LYS A 145 7.17 8.19 -7.35
N GLY A 146 6.61 7.08 -6.87
CA GLY A 146 5.82 7.00 -5.65
C GLY A 146 4.39 7.57 -5.74
N ARG A 147 3.90 7.91 -6.95
CA ARG A 147 2.53 8.35 -7.19
C ARG A 147 2.02 7.74 -8.48
N TYR A 148 1.13 6.78 -8.34
CA TYR A 148 0.62 5.97 -9.44
C TYR A 148 -0.89 6.12 -9.55
N ARG A 149 -1.46 5.70 -10.68
CA ARG A 149 -2.92 5.67 -10.90
C ARG A 149 -3.57 4.48 -10.20
N GLU A 150 -2.87 3.36 -10.14
CA GLU A 150 -3.12 2.29 -9.20
C GLU A 150 -2.01 2.33 -8.15
N PHE A 151 -2.37 2.49 -6.89
CA PHE A 151 -1.46 2.53 -5.76
C PHE A 151 -2.01 1.68 -4.62
N ARG A 152 -1.12 1.16 -3.79
CA ARG A 152 -1.49 0.24 -2.72
C ARG A 152 -1.42 0.93 -1.37
N GLN A 153 -2.37 0.61 -0.52
CA GLN A 153 -2.40 1.07 0.87
C GLN A 153 -2.66 -0.09 1.83
N VAL A 154 -2.12 0.04 3.02
CA VAL A 154 -2.61 -0.61 4.23
C VAL A 154 -3.26 0.46 5.09
N GLY A 155 -4.23 0.09 5.88
CA GLY A 155 -4.90 1.03 6.78
C GLY A 155 -5.75 0.33 7.81
N LEU A 156 -6.22 1.11 8.78
CA LEU A 156 -7.13 0.64 9.81
C LEU A 156 -8.21 1.68 10.09
N GLU A 157 -9.35 1.19 10.55
CA GLU A 157 -10.50 2.00 10.97
C GLU A 157 -11.02 1.49 12.31
N ALA A 158 -11.28 2.40 13.22
CA ALA A 158 -11.92 2.14 14.51
C ALA A 158 -13.20 2.98 14.61
N ILE A 159 -14.36 2.33 14.60
CA ILE A 159 -15.67 2.96 14.52
C ILE A 159 -16.47 2.66 15.79
N GLY A 160 -17.11 3.69 16.38
CA GLY A 160 -18.02 3.54 17.49
C GLY A 160 -17.52 4.07 18.84
N SER A 161 -16.41 4.79 18.91
CA SER A 161 -15.94 5.45 20.12
C SER A 161 -15.49 6.89 19.86
N ALA A 162 -15.91 7.82 20.70
CA ALA A 162 -15.45 9.20 20.72
C ALA A 162 -14.28 9.45 21.68
N ASP A 163 -13.78 8.40 22.32
CA ASP A 163 -12.70 8.47 23.30
C ASP A 163 -11.40 8.95 22.62
N PRO A 164 -10.74 10.02 23.10
CA PRO A 164 -9.47 10.50 22.56
C PRO A 164 -8.32 9.48 22.70
N ASP A 165 -8.39 8.55 23.66
CA ASP A 165 -7.38 7.51 23.80
C ASP A 165 -7.41 6.53 22.60
N LEU A 166 -8.52 6.43 21.85
CA LEU A 166 -8.58 5.69 20.59
C LEU A 166 -7.82 6.40 19.46
N ASP A 167 -7.82 7.75 19.45
CA ASP A 167 -6.95 8.52 18.53
C ASP A 167 -5.48 8.27 18.83
N VAL A 168 -5.12 8.23 20.13
CA VAL A 168 -3.75 7.91 20.58
C VAL A 168 -3.35 6.52 20.11
N GLU A 169 -4.18 5.49 20.32
CA GLU A 169 -3.93 4.12 19.85
C GLU A 169 -3.70 4.09 18.33
N VAL A 170 -4.58 4.74 17.57
CA VAL A 170 -4.50 4.76 16.10
C VAL A 170 -3.20 5.41 15.63
N VAL A 171 -2.81 6.54 16.22
CA VAL A 171 -1.53 7.20 15.90
C VAL A 171 -0.35 6.32 16.33
N ALA A 172 -0.39 5.73 17.52
CA ALA A 172 0.70 4.90 18.03
C ALA A 172 0.95 3.66 17.13
N LEU A 173 -0.11 2.99 16.67
CA LEU A 173 0.01 1.84 15.76
C LEU A 173 0.69 2.19 14.43
N GLY A 174 0.41 3.37 13.86
CA GLY A 174 1.12 3.85 12.69
C GLY A 174 2.61 4.11 12.97
N TRP A 175 2.92 4.71 14.12
CA TRP A 175 4.29 4.96 14.55
C TRP A 175 5.08 3.66 14.77
N GLU A 176 4.50 2.71 15.51
CA GLU A 176 5.05 1.38 15.75
C GLU A 176 5.29 0.62 14.44
N PHE A 177 4.37 0.72 13.51
CA PHE A 177 4.50 0.08 12.21
C PHE A 177 5.71 0.62 11.42
N TYR A 178 5.90 1.94 11.35
CA TYR A 178 7.07 2.50 10.67
C TYR A 178 8.39 2.04 11.31
N ALA A 179 8.46 2.01 12.63
CA ALA A 179 9.62 1.45 13.33
C ALA A 179 9.83 -0.04 12.99
N ALA A 180 8.76 -0.83 12.94
CA ALA A 180 8.82 -2.26 12.62
C ALA A 180 9.30 -2.56 11.20
N VAL A 181 8.96 -1.71 10.21
CA VAL A 181 9.46 -1.85 8.83
C VAL A 181 10.81 -1.21 8.61
N GLY A 182 11.39 -0.55 9.62
CA GLY A 182 12.73 0.02 9.60
C GLY A 182 12.78 1.45 9.07
N VAL A 183 11.66 2.17 8.95
CA VAL A 183 11.66 3.60 8.64
C VAL A 183 11.90 4.37 9.92
N THR A 184 13.10 4.96 10.04
CA THR A 184 13.54 5.68 11.24
C THR A 184 13.48 7.20 11.08
N GLN A 185 13.54 7.69 9.85
CA GLN A 185 13.46 9.10 9.53
C GLN A 185 11.98 9.50 9.23
N VAL A 186 11.13 9.38 10.24
CA VAL A 186 9.70 9.74 10.19
C VAL A 186 9.44 10.93 11.09
N GLU A 187 8.67 11.90 10.59
CA GLU A 187 8.07 12.97 11.37
C GLU A 187 6.56 12.78 11.42
N LEU A 188 5.98 12.88 12.61
CA LEU A 188 4.54 12.90 12.83
C LEU A 188 4.06 14.35 12.92
N LEU A 189 3.26 14.78 11.96
CA LEU A 189 2.56 16.06 11.99
C LEU A 189 1.17 15.85 12.60
N LEU A 190 0.77 16.73 13.53
CA LEU A 190 -0.48 16.65 14.27
C LEU A 190 -1.23 17.98 14.22
N ASN A 191 -2.56 17.94 14.04
CA ASN A 191 -3.43 19.12 14.08
C ASN A 191 -4.83 18.73 14.57
N SER A 192 -5.66 19.73 14.90
CA SER A 192 -7.10 19.58 15.10
C SER A 192 -7.87 20.47 14.12
N LEU A 193 -8.82 19.88 13.41
CA LEU A 193 -9.71 20.58 12.47
C LEU A 193 -10.99 21.09 13.15
N GLY A 194 -11.13 20.92 14.47
CA GLY A 194 -12.37 21.20 15.16
C GLY A 194 -13.52 20.28 14.71
N ASP A 195 -14.72 20.59 15.17
CA ASP A 195 -15.94 19.84 14.81
C ASP A 195 -17.05 20.78 14.28
N GLY A 196 -18.25 20.27 14.13
CA GLY A 196 -19.41 21.03 13.65
C GLY A 196 -19.76 22.24 14.49
N THR A 197 -19.27 22.34 15.72
CA THR A 197 -19.53 23.47 16.64
C THR A 197 -18.60 24.65 16.35
N CYS A 198 -17.29 24.42 16.25
CA CYS A 198 -16.30 25.50 16.13
C CYS A 198 -15.83 25.74 14.68
N ARG A 199 -15.84 24.72 13.83
CA ARG A 199 -15.36 24.82 12.44
C ARG A 199 -16.08 25.85 11.56
N PRO A 200 -17.42 26.06 11.64
CA PRO A 200 -18.09 27.09 10.84
C PRO A 200 -17.63 28.51 11.13
N ALA A 201 -17.41 28.86 12.40
CA ALA A 201 -16.91 30.17 12.81
C ALA A 201 -15.47 30.39 12.31
N TYR A 202 -14.60 29.41 12.48
CA TYR A 202 -13.23 29.48 11.93
C TYR A 202 -13.23 29.59 10.40
N ARG A 203 -14.07 28.79 9.70
CA ARG A 203 -14.16 28.86 8.23
C ARG A 203 -14.54 30.25 7.76
N ALA A 204 -15.47 30.95 8.44
CA ALA A 204 -15.87 32.30 8.12
C ALA A 204 -14.72 33.29 8.35
N LEU A 205 -13.98 33.14 9.45
CA LEU A 205 -12.82 33.99 9.77
C LEU A 205 -11.68 33.76 8.74
N LEU A 206 -11.37 32.55 8.41
CA LEU A 206 -10.37 32.23 7.38
C LEU A 206 -10.77 32.74 6.02
N LEU A 207 -12.05 32.61 5.63
CA LEU A 207 -12.55 33.12 4.36
C LEU A 207 -12.43 34.65 4.29
N ALA A 208 -12.82 35.38 5.35
CA ALA A 208 -12.68 36.82 5.41
C ALA A 208 -11.22 37.27 5.22
N TYR A 209 -10.29 36.64 5.92
CA TYR A 209 -8.86 36.92 5.78
C TYR A 209 -8.36 36.63 4.35
N LEU A 210 -8.74 35.51 3.76
CA LEU A 210 -8.29 35.14 2.41
C LEU A 210 -8.92 36.03 1.32
N GLU A 211 -10.13 36.54 1.53
CA GLU A 211 -10.76 37.52 0.62
C GLU A 211 -9.98 38.84 0.53
N GLU A 212 -9.43 39.33 1.66
CA GLU A 212 -8.55 40.50 1.66
C GLU A 212 -7.30 40.29 0.79
N HIS A 213 -6.87 39.05 0.64
CA HIS A 213 -5.68 38.65 -0.14
C HIS A 213 -6.02 37.91 -1.45
N ARG A 214 -7.29 37.90 -1.89
CA ARG A 214 -7.75 37.11 -3.04
C ARG A 214 -6.89 37.30 -4.29
N SER A 215 -6.53 38.53 -4.63
CA SER A 215 -5.74 38.85 -5.83
C SER A 215 -4.30 38.33 -5.80
N GLU A 216 -3.79 38.00 -4.61
CA GLU A 216 -2.44 37.48 -4.42
C GLU A 216 -2.42 35.95 -4.40
N LEU A 217 -3.58 35.27 -4.29
CA LEU A 217 -3.69 33.82 -4.35
C LEU A 217 -3.42 33.33 -5.77
N CYS A 218 -3.15 32.06 -5.91
CA CYS A 218 -3.07 31.43 -7.22
C CYS A 218 -4.45 31.32 -7.90
N GLU A 219 -4.50 31.35 -9.22
CA GLU A 219 -5.73 31.37 -10.04
C GLU A 219 -6.76 30.30 -9.60
N GLU A 220 -6.30 29.09 -9.30
CA GLU A 220 -7.16 28.02 -8.83
C GLU A 220 -7.89 28.37 -7.53
N HIS A 221 -7.17 28.93 -6.56
CA HIS A 221 -7.76 29.31 -5.27
C HIS A 221 -8.56 30.60 -5.36
N GLN A 222 -8.20 31.57 -6.23
CA GLN A 222 -9.06 32.74 -6.52
C GLN A 222 -10.44 32.31 -7.00
N ALA A 223 -10.49 31.32 -7.90
CA ALA A 223 -11.73 30.85 -8.52
C ALA A 223 -12.65 30.07 -7.56
N ARG A 224 -12.08 29.41 -6.53
CA ARG A 224 -12.79 28.45 -5.68
C ARG A 224 -12.73 28.76 -4.19
N LEU A 225 -12.39 29.99 -3.83
CA LEU A 225 -12.13 30.37 -2.45
C LEU A 225 -13.34 30.12 -1.53
N GLU A 226 -14.54 30.46 -2.00
CA GLU A 226 -15.79 30.33 -1.26
C GLU A 226 -16.21 28.84 -1.09
N GLU A 227 -15.88 27.98 -2.06
CA GLU A 227 -16.21 26.55 -2.00
C GLU A 227 -15.46 25.88 -0.84
N ASN A 228 -14.12 26.05 -0.79
CA ASN A 228 -13.29 25.41 0.23
C ASN A 228 -12.04 26.24 0.58
N PRO A 229 -12.15 27.23 1.49
CA PRO A 229 -11.02 28.07 1.89
C PRO A 229 -9.90 27.28 2.59
N LEU A 230 -10.20 26.16 3.25
CA LEU A 230 -9.22 25.33 3.93
C LEU A 230 -8.16 24.75 2.96
N ARG A 231 -8.49 24.57 1.68
CA ARG A 231 -7.55 24.08 0.66
C ARG A 231 -6.40 25.05 0.38
N VAL A 232 -6.57 26.31 0.67
CA VAL A 232 -5.49 27.32 0.53
C VAL A 232 -4.35 27.01 1.50
N LEU A 233 -4.66 26.48 2.69
CA LEU A 233 -3.66 26.16 3.72
C LEU A 233 -2.62 25.12 3.26
N ASP A 234 -3.02 24.14 2.43
CA ASP A 234 -2.12 23.11 1.87
C ASP A 234 -1.52 23.50 0.50
N CYS A 235 -1.71 24.69 0.03
CA CYS A 235 -1.22 25.11 -1.28
C CYS A 235 0.31 25.15 -1.33
N LYS A 236 0.90 24.47 -2.31
CA LYS A 236 2.36 24.42 -2.48
C LYS A 236 2.93 25.60 -3.27
N LYS A 237 2.07 26.46 -3.87
CA LYS A 237 2.52 27.63 -4.65
C LYS A 237 3.06 28.73 -3.73
N PRO A 238 4.23 29.34 -4.04
CA PRO A 238 4.89 30.31 -3.15
C PRO A 238 3.99 31.50 -2.74
N ALA A 239 3.18 32.00 -3.67
CA ALA A 239 2.25 33.12 -3.41
C ALA A 239 1.26 32.75 -2.29
N CYS A 240 0.56 31.63 -2.40
CA CYS A 240 -0.37 31.17 -1.37
C CYS A 240 0.33 30.89 -0.04
N ARG A 241 1.52 30.26 -0.07
CA ARG A 241 2.30 29.95 1.15
C ARG A 241 2.59 31.21 1.99
N LYS A 242 2.97 32.30 1.34
CA LYS A 242 3.24 33.58 2.01
C LYS A 242 2.01 34.10 2.73
N ILE A 243 0.84 34.03 2.09
CA ILE A 243 -0.44 34.49 2.66
C ILE A 243 -0.84 33.59 3.84
N VAL A 244 -0.70 32.28 3.70
CA VAL A 244 -1.03 31.28 4.74
C VAL A 244 -0.21 31.45 6.02
N GLU A 245 0.98 32.04 5.96
CA GLU A 245 1.79 32.32 7.16
C GLU A 245 1.08 33.32 8.13
N GLY A 246 0.30 34.24 7.63
CA GLY A 246 -0.48 35.18 8.42
C GLY A 246 -1.93 34.78 8.68
N ALA A 247 -2.36 33.63 8.16
CA ALA A 247 -3.75 33.18 8.29
C ALA A 247 -4.10 32.79 9.73
N PRO A 248 -5.37 32.99 10.16
CA PRO A 248 -5.84 32.54 11.46
C PRO A 248 -5.69 31.01 11.55
N LYS A 249 -5.33 30.49 12.73
CA LYS A 249 -5.10 29.07 12.97
C LYS A 249 -6.33 28.43 13.59
N GLN A 250 -6.73 27.23 13.12
CA GLN A 250 -7.89 26.52 13.68
C GLN A 250 -7.74 26.26 15.19
N LEU A 251 -6.52 25.97 15.64
CA LEU A 251 -6.24 25.68 17.06
C LEU A 251 -6.56 26.84 18.01
N ASP A 252 -6.50 28.08 17.54
CA ASP A 252 -6.82 29.28 18.34
C ASP A 252 -8.34 29.52 18.43
N HIS A 253 -9.15 28.70 17.75
CA HIS A 253 -10.60 28.85 17.62
C HIS A 253 -11.37 27.53 17.88
N LEU A 254 -10.77 26.62 18.63
CA LEU A 254 -11.47 25.40 19.08
C LEU A 254 -12.52 25.74 20.15
N CYS A 255 -13.60 24.97 20.17
CA CYS A 255 -14.50 24.96 21.33
C CYS A 255 -13.88 24.13 22.46
N ASP A 256 -14.36 24.35 23.70
CA ASP A 256 -13.84 23.68 24.91
C ASP A 256 -13.76 22.14 24.74
N ALA A 257 -14.77 21.53 24.10
CA ALA A 257 -14.80 20.08 23.87
C ALA A 257 -13.71 19.61 22.88
N CYS A 258 -13.43 20.38 21.82
CA CYS A 258 -12.36 20.06 20.86
C CYS A 258 -10.97 20.33 21.45
N GLU A 259 -10.83 21.39 22.26
CA GLU A 259 -9.60 21.70 22.97
C GLU A 259 -9.25 20.60 23.99
N ALA A 260 -10.23 20.20 24.81
CA ALA A 260 -10.07 19.12 25.78
C ALA A 260 -9.73 17.79 25.09
N HIS A 261 -10.41 17.45 23.97
CA HIS A 261 -10.12 16.24 23.20
C HIS A 261 -8.68 16.25 22.66
N PHE A 262 -8.27 17.36 22.03
CA PHE A 262 -6.93 17.49 21.44
C PHE A 262 -5.84 17.52 22.53
N GLY A 263 -6.14 18.12 23.69
CA GLY A 263 -5.26 18.08 24.87
C GLY A 263 -5.00 16.65 25.33
N ARG A 264 -6.06 15.84 25.48
CA ARG A 264 -5.94 14.42 25.84
C ARG A 264 -5.14 13.60 24.83
N VAL A 265 -5.33 13.83 23.51
CA VAL A 265 -4.54 13.15 22.47
C VAL A 265 -3.06 13.46 22.65
N ARG A 266 -2.70 14.73 22.86
CA ARG A 266 -1.31 15.15 23.07
C ARG A 266 -0.71 14.52 24.33
N GLU A 267 -1.42 14.61 25.46
CA GLU A 267 -1.00 13.99 26.72
C GLU A 267 -0.75 12.47 26.55
N GLY A 268 -1.62 11.77 25.81
CA GLY A 268 -1.47 10.35 25.54
C GLY A 268 -0.25 10.03 24.67
N LEU A 269 0.02 10.82 23.62
CA LEU A 269 1.22 10.66 22.79
C LEU A 269 2.50 10.97 23.58
N ASP A 270 2.48 12.02 24.41
CA ASP A 270 3.60 12.37 25.31
C ASP A 270 3.89 11.23 26.30
N ALA A 271 2.84 10.60 26.86
CA ALA A 271 2.96 9.48 27.80
C ALA A 271 3.53 8.20 27.13
N LEU A 272 3.40 8.08 25.82
CA LEU A 272 3.97 6.98 25.01
C LEU A 272 5.33 7.33 24.40
N ASP A 273 5.91 8.47 24.74
CA ASP A 273 7.17 8.99 24.19
C ASP A 273 7.14 9.07 22.63
N ILE A 274 5.97 9.34 22.03
CA ILE A 274 5.81 9.51 20.59
C ILE A 274 6.02 11.00 20.24
N PRO A 275 7.11 11.35 19.55
CA PRO A 275 7.37 12.74 19.16
C PRO A 275 6.43 13.18 18.04
N TYR A 276 5.91 14.40 18.15
CA TYR A 276 5.08 15.01 17.10
C TYR A 276 5.38 16.51 16.94
N THR A 277 5.06 17.02 15.77
CA THR A 277 5.11 18.45 15.45
C THR A 277 3.68 18.96 15.21
N ILE A 278 3.30 20.04 15.89
CA ILE A 278 2.01 20.70 15.60
C ILE A 278 2.14 21.47 14.28
N ASP A 279 1.39 21.03 13.25
CA ASP A 279 1.28 21.72 11.98
C ASP A 279 -0.13 22.30 11.77
N THR A 280 -0.30 23.58 12.08
CA THR A 280 -1.59 24.28 11.98
C THR A 280 -2.10 24.42 10.54
N LYS A 281 -1.26 24.13 9.53
CA LYS A 281 -1.60 24.15 8.11
C LYS A 281 -2.03 22.76 7.62
N LEU A 282 -1.87 21.73 8.44
CA LEU A 282 -2.22 20.35 8.07
C LEU A 282 -3.73 20.24 7.88
N VAL A 283 -4.13 20.09 6.62
CA VAL A 283 -5.48 19.70 6.21
C VAL A 283 -5.40 18.44 5.38
N ARG A 284 -6.49 17.68 5.26
CA ARG A 284 -6.50 16.39 4.56
C ARG A 284 -7.15 16.50 3.18
N GLY A 285 -6.82 15.57 2.31
CA GLY A 285 -7.33 15.51 0.94
C GLY A 285 -8.85 15.22 0.83
N LEU A 286 -9.50 14.82 1.92
CA LEU A 286 -10.92 14.50 2.01
C LEU A 286 -11.58 15.39 3.08
N ASP A 287 -12.82 15.80 2.87
CA ASP A 287 -13.47 16.83 3.68
C ASP A 287 -14.19 16.29 4.91
N TYR A 288 -14.23 14.97 5.10
CA TYR A 288 -14.94 14.34 6.22
C TYR A 288 -14.21 14.38 7.56
N TYR A 289 -12.93 14.76 7.58
CA TYR A 289 -12.15 14.80 8.80
C TYR A 289 -12.63 15.86 9.79
N THR A 290 -12.66 15.50 11.07
CA THR A 290 -13.02 16.35 12.21
C THR A 290 -12.00 16.15 13.32
N ARG A 291 -11.86 17.10 14.25
CA ARG A 291 -10.98 16.99 15.42
C ARG A 291 -9.55 16.57 15.02
N THR A 292 -9.05 15.48 15.58
CA THR A 292 -7.68 15.00 15.36
C THR A 292 -7.42 14.68 13.89
N THR A 293 -6.35 15.25 13.34
CA THR A 293 -5.78 14.87 12.04
C THR A 293 -4.26 14.79 12.15
N PHE A 294 -3.67 13.85 11.42
CA PHE A 294 -2.23 13.60 11.45
C PHE A 294 -1.69 13.12 10.11
N GLU A 295 -0.39 13.31 9.92
CA GLU A 295 0.34 12.85 8.74
C GLU A 295 1.74 12.38 9.15
N TYR A 296 2.16 11.25 8.60
CA TYR A 296 3.54 10.77 8.68
C TYR A 296 4.29 11.21 7.43
N THR A 297 5.42 11.89 7.62
CA THR A 297 6.30 12.30 6.54
C THR A 297 7.64 11.58 6.63
N GLY A 298 8.08 10.98 5.51
CA GLY A 298 9.38 10.33 5.42
C GLY A 298 10.46 11.36 5.08
N LEU A 299 11.29 11.71 6.05
CA LEU A 299 12.32 12.75 5.90
C LEU A 299 13.46 12.33 4.95
N ALA A 300 13.66 11.02 4.76
CA ALA A 300 14.63 10.48 3.80
C ALA A 300 14.21 10.72 2.33
N LEU A 301 12.93 10.99 2.06
CA LEU A 301 12.42 11.21 0.72
C LEU A 301 12.67 12.64 0.25
N GLN A 302 13.51 12.81 -0.76
CA GLN A 302 13.88 14.12 -1.33
C GLN A 302 12.78 14.74 -2.23
N SER A 303 11.51 14.47 -2.00
CA SER A 303 10.43 15.04 -2.81
C SER A 303 9.61 16.06 -2.03
N ALA A 304 9.01 17.02 -2.72
CA ALA A 304 8.05 17.94 -2.13
C ALA A 304 6.75 17.24 -1.65
N GLN A 305 6.63 15.95 -1.92
CA GLN A 305 5.53 15.08 -1.51
C GLN A 305 6.09 13.88 -0.75
N ASN A 306 6.57 14.11 0.46
CA ASN A 306 7.17 13.13 1.35
C ASN A 306 6.17 12.49 2.32
N GLY A 307 4.88 12.79 2.24
CA GLY A 307 3.84 12.12 3.02
C GLY A 307 3.75 10.64 2.67
N ILE A 308 3.99 9.78 3.65
CA ILE A 308 3.98 8.31 3.52
C ILE A 308 2.71 7.69 4.08
N GLY A 309 1.93 8.43 4.86
CA GLY A 309 0.65 8.02 5.39
C GLY A 309 0.01 9.08 6.25
N GLY A 310 -1.21 8.82 6.69
CA GLY A 310 -1.89 9.70 7.62
C GLY A 310 -3.37 9.42 7.73
N GLY A 311 -4.01 10.07 8.65
CA GLY A 311 -5.39 9.82 8.98
C GLY A 311 -5.99 10.92 9.86
N GLY A 312 -6.99 10.52 10.64
CA GLY A 312 -7.67 11.39 11.58
C GLY A 312 -9.06 10.88 11.92
N ARG A 313 -9.76 11.67 12.73
CA ARG A 313 -11.13 11.41 13.16
C ARG A 313 -12.15 11.88 12.12
N TYR A 314 -13.27 11.18 12.00
CA TYR A 314 -14.32 11.46 11.01
C TYR A 314 -15.73 11.19 11.58
N ASP A 315 -16.06 11.81 12.69
CA ASP A 315 -17.28 11.56 13.48
C ASP A 315 -18.60 11.72 12.70
N GLY A 316 -18.63 12.55 11.64
CA GLY A 316 -19.81 12.75 10.80
C GLY A 316 -19.94 11.84 9.58
N LEU A 317 -18.94 10.97 9.31
CA LEU A 317 -18.90 10.22 8.05
C LEU A 317 -19.99 9.13 7.96
N VAL A 318 -20.20 8.38 9.04
CA VAL A 318 -21.22 7.32 9.09
C VAL A 318 -22.60 7.91 8.84
N GLU A 319 -22.92 9.05 9.48
CA GLU A 319 -24.20 9.77 9.29
C GLU A 319 -24.35 10.32 7.86
N ALA A 320 -23.30 10.93 7.30
CA ALA A 320 -23.29 11.41 5.92
C ALA A 320 -23.55 10.31 4.89
N MET A 321 -23.14 9.08 5.21
CA MET A 321 -23.39 7.91 4.37
C MET A 321 -24.75 7.24 4.62
N GLY A 322 -25.54 7.77 5.57
CA GLY A 322 -26.92 7.30 5.85
C GLY A 322 -27.03 6.31 7.01
N GLY A 323 -25.97 6.13 7.79
CA GLY A 323 -25.98 5.38 9.03
C GLY A 323 -26.36 6.24 10.25
N PRO A 324 -26.41 5.66 11.46
CA PRO A 324 -26.60 6.42 12.70
C PRO A 324 -25.37 7.28 13.00
N PRO A 325 -25.50 8.41 13.73
CA PRO A 325 -24.36 9.19 14.20
C PRO A 325 -23.38 8.30 15.00
N THR A 326 -22.23 8.04 14.41
CA THR A 326 -21.23 7.12 14.98
C THR A 326 -19.83 7.68 14.73
N PRO A 327 -19.05 7.94 15.79
CA PRO A 327 -17.70 8.44 15.65
C PRO A 327 -16.76 7.40 15.08
N GLY A 328 -15.73 7.86 14.37
CA GLY A 328 -14.71 7.01 13.79
C GLY A 328 -13.36 7.71 13.67
N VAL A 329 -12.29 6.93 13.72
CA VAL A 329 -10.92 7.35 13.53
C VAL A 329 -10.14 6.26 12.80
N GLY A 330 -9.25 6.65 11.90
CA GLY A 330 -8.45 5.70 11.15
C GLY A 330 -7.32 6.35 10.38
N PHE A 331 -6.53 5.53 9.71
CA PHE A 331 -5.48 6.00 8.80
C PHE A 331 -5.30 5.09 7.59
N ALA A 332 -4.66 5.62 6.57
CA ALA A 332 -4.16 4.88 5.43
C ALA A 332 -2.67 5.21 5.19
N LEU A 333 -1.85 4.17 5.01
CA LEU A 333 -0.42 4.27 4.76
C LEU A 333 -0.13 3.80 3.33
N GLY A 334 0.64 4.60 2.58
CA GLY A 334 1.01 4.30 1.20
C GLY A 334 2.12 3.26 1.14
N VAL A 335 1.83 2.05 0.64
CA VAL A 335 2.83 0.97 0.50
C VAL A 335 3.95 1.40 -0.43
N ASP A 336 3.62 1.90 -1.62
CA ASP A 336 4.59 2.29 -2.65
C ASP A 336 5.62 3.31 -2.15
N ARG A 337 5.16 4.35 -1.43
CA ARG A 337 6.03 5.40 -0.90
C ARG A 337 6.82 4.97 0.32
N THR A 338 6.20 4.18 1.20
CA THR A 338 6.90 3.68 2.39
C THR A 338 8.01 2.72 1.98
N LEU A 339 7.79 1.85 0.99
CA LEU A 339 8.86 0.98 0.47
C LEU A 339 10.02 1.78 -0.14
N LEU A 340 9.75 2.92 -0.80
CA LEU A 340 10.81 3.83 -1.23
C LEU A 340 11.60 4.42 -0.05
N ALA A 341 10.95 4.76 1.06
CA ALA A 341 11.64 5.22 2.26
C ALA A 341 12.48 4.10 2.87
N VAL A 342 11.94 2.89 3.00
CA VAL A 342 12.66 1.68 3.45
C VAL A 342 13.87 1.39 2.57
N GLU A 343 13.74 1.54 1.24
CA GLU A 343 14.84 1.36 0.28
C GLU A 343 15.95 2.39 0.50
N VAL A 344 15.60 3.66 0.63
CA VAL A 344 16.58 4.76 0.87
C VAL A 344 17.29 4.60 2.20
N GLU A 345 16.61 4.09 3.23
CA GLU A 345 17.20 3.80 4.54
C GLU A 345 17.94 2.46 4.59
N GLY A 346 17.93 1.66 3.49
CA GLY A 346 18.72 0.42 3.37
C GLY A 346 18.11 -0.79 4.09
N HIS A 347 16.80 -0.84 4.28
CA HIS A 347 16.13 -1.86 5.10
C HIS A 347 15.20 -2.83 4.30
N LEU A 348 15.23 -2.80 2.96
CA LEU A 348 14.41 -3.70 2.13
C LEU A 348 14.63 -5.18 2.42
N ASP A 349 15.88 -5.58 2.66
CA ASP A 349 16.25 -6.98 2.95
C ASP A 349 15.55 -7.50 4.22
N ARG A 350 15.30 -6.64 5.20
CA ARG A 350 14.58 -7.01 6.44
C ARG A 350 13.14 -7.41 6.14
N LEU A 351 12.48 -6.73 5.21
CA LEU A 351 11.11 -7.06 4.77
C LEU A 351 11.07 -8.31 3.89
N ALA A 352 12.14 -8.55 3.10
CA ALA A 352 12.28 -9.72 2.27
C ALA A 352 12.72 -10.96 3.06
N ALA A 353 13.22 -10.79 4.28
CA ALA A 353 13.77 -11.87 5.09
C ALA A 353 12.77 -13.03 5.25
N GLY A 354 13.28 -14.24 5.06
CA GLY A 354 12.47 -15.46 5.15
C GLY A 354 11.48 -15.68 4.01
N ARG A 355 11.54 -14.96 2.87
CA ARG A 355 10.59 -15.06 1.75
C ARG A 355 11.17 -15.61 0.46
N GLY A 356 12.47 -15.76 0.35
CA GLY A 356 13.16 -16.40 -0.77
C GLY A 356 13.14 -17.92 -0.71
N LEU A 357 13.77 -18.59 -1.68
CA LEU A 357 14.00 -20.03 -1.63
C LEU A 357 15.04 -20.36 -0.55
N ASP A 358 14.82 -21.45 0.17
CA ASP A 358 15.78 -22.01 1.11
C ASP A 358 16.77 -22.95 0.40
N VAL A 359 16.25 -23.73 -0.55
CA VAL A 359 16.97 -24.83 -1.21
C VAL A 359 16.74 -24.81 -2.73
N PHE A 360 17.80 -25.11 -3.50
CA PHE A 360 17.69 -25.43 -4.91
C PHE A 360 18.27 -26.81 -5.19
N VAL A 361 17.49 -27.72 -5.81
CA VAL A 361 17.95 -29.07 -6.14
C VAL A 361 18.56 -29.12 -7.54
N VAL A 362 19.80 -29.52 -7.60
CA VAL A 362 20.60 -29.76 -8.82
C VAL A 362 20.67 -31.26 -9.07
N ASP A 363 20.19 -31.70 -10.24
CA ASP A 363 20.06 -33.13 -10.57
C ASP A 363 20.75 -33.47 -11.90
N PHE A 364 21.60 -34.46 -11.89
CA PHE A 364 22.24 -35.02 -13.09
C PHE A 364 21.84 -36.48 -13.30
N ALA A 365 20.89 -36.98 -12.52
CA ALA A 365 20.51 -38.40 -12.46
C ALA A 365 19.12 -38.70 -13.03
N GLY A 366 18.58 -37.78 -13.85
CA GLY A 366 17.35 -38.01 -14.61
C GLY A 366 16.07 -37.40 -14.05
N GLY A 367 16.12 -36.68 -12.91
CA GLY A 367 15.03 -35.84 -12.38
C GLY A 367 14.04 -36.55 -11.44
N GLU A 368 14.00 -37.87 -11.36
CA GLU A 368 13.06 -38.58 -10.48
C GLU A 368 13.38 -38.34 -9.01
N LYS A 369 14.64 -38.49 -8.65
CA LYS A 369 15.12 -38.29 -7.27
C LYS A 369 14.94 -36.84 -6.85
N ALA A 370 15.25 -35.85 -7.73
CA ALA A 370 15.04 -34.44 -7.46
C ALA A 370 13.55 -34.13 -7.23
N ARG A 371 12.65 -34.75 -8.02
CA ARG A 371 11.20 -34.60 -7.81
C ARG A 371 10.80 -35.05 -6.40
N ASP A 372 11.22 -36.25 -6.01
CA ASP A 372 10.81 -36.85 -4.75
C ASP A 372 11.41 -36.15 -3.55
N LEU A 373 12.69 -35.74 -3.66
CA LEU A 373 13.37 -34.90 -2.67
C LEU A 373 12.70 -33.56 -2.49
N THR A 374 12.40 -32.88 -3.60
CA THR A 374 11.67 -31.59 -3.59
C THR A 374 10.31 -31.72 -2.89
N ALA A 375 9.56 -32.79 -3.16
CA ALA A 375 8.28 -33.04 -2.51
C ALA A 375 8.43 -33.25 -0.99
N ARG A 376 9.43 -34.04 -0.57
CA ARG A 376 9.72 -34.27 0.87
C ARG A 376 10.09 -32.98 1.61
N LEU A 377 10.95 -32.16 1.02
CA LEU A 377 11.36 -30.89 1.60
C LEU A 377 10.19 -29.91 1.73
N ARG A 378 9.34 -29.81 0.70
CA ARG A 378 8.12 -28.98 0.75
C ARG A 378 7.15 -29.46 1.83
N ALA A 379 6.96 -30.76 1.96
CA ALA A 379 6.13 -31.34 3.04
C ALA A 379 6.66 -31.01 4.44
N ALA A 380 7.97 -30.79 4.58
CA ALA A 380 8.61 -30.34 5.81
C ALA A 380 8.63 -28.80 6.00
N GLY A 381 7.93 -28.04 5.16
CA GLY A 381 7.83 -26.59 5.24
C GLY A 381 9.03 -25.83 4.65
N ILE A 382 9.95 -26.50 3.94
CA ILE A 382 11.13 -25.90 3.33
C ILE A 382 10.78 -25.40 1.94
N ARG A 383 11.12 -24.16 1.61
CA ARG A 383 10.90 -23.56 0.29
C ARG A 383 11.98 -24.04 -0.66
N VAL A 384 11.61 -24.90 -1.60
CA VAL A 384 12.55 -25.56 -2.48
C VAL A 384 12.07 -25.56 -3.93
N ASP A 385 12.99 -25.29 -4.83
CA ASP A 385 12.82 -25.44 -6.28
C ASP A 385 13.92 -26.33 -6.87
N ARG A 386 13.80 -26.67 -8.15
CA ARG A 386 14.75 -27.54 -8.86
C ARG A 386 14.91 -27.13 -10.31
N ALA A 387 15.96 -27.61 -10.94
CA ALA A 387 16.09 -27.50 -12.38
C ALA A 387 15.15 -28.50 -13.11
N PHE A 388 14.74 -28.10 -14.31
CA PHE A 388 13.94 -28.87 -15.25
C PHE A 388 14.69 -29.03 -16.58
N ASP A 389 14.16 -29.85 -17.49
CA ASP A 389 14.63 -30.00 -18.88
C ASP A 389 16.05 -30.61 -19.02
N ASN A 390 16.50 -31.43 -18.03
CA ASN A 390 17.82 -32.11 -18.05
C ASN A 390 18.98 -31.18 -18.48
N ARG A 391 18.98 -29.95 -17.98
CA ARG A 391 20.01 -28.96 -18.30
C ARG A 391 21.38 -29.41 -17.81
N SER A 392 22.45 -28.93 -18.46
CA SER A 392 23.80 -29.22 -18.02
C SER A 392 24.07 -28.78 -16.57
N THR A 393 24.93 -29.48 -15.87
CA THR A 393 25.41 -29.18 -14.51
C THR A 393 25.71 -27.70 -14.29
N LYS A 394 26.50 -27.11 -15.20
CA LYS A 394 26.87 -25.70 -15.17
C LYS A 394 25.63 -24.79 -15.22
N SER A 395 24.63 -25.12 -16.05
CA SER A 395 23.39 -24.35 -16.17
C SER A 395 22.55 -24.44 -14.92
N GLN A 396 22.49 -25.63 -14.30
CA GLN A 396 21.75 -25.86 -13.07
C GLN A 396 22.36 -25.11 -11.86
N PHE A 397 23.67 -25.15 -11.68
CA PHE A 397 24.37 -24.38 -10.63
C PHE A 397 24.22 -22.86 -10.87
N LYS A 398 24.25 -22.40 -12.11
CA LYS A 398 23.95 -21.01 -12.42
C LYS A 398 22.50 -20.62 -12.09
N ALA A 399 21.54 -21.54 -12.24
CA ALA A 399 20.17 -21.34 -11.82
C ALA A 399 20.06 -21.30 -10.29
N ALA A 400 20.70 -22.24 -9.58
CA ALA A 400 20.78 -22.25 -8.12
C ALA A 400 21.33 -20.93 -7.55
N GLY A 401 22.47 -20.45 -8.06
CA GLY A 401 23.04 -19.16 -7.61
C GLY A 401 22.14 -17.95 -7.91
N ARG A 402 21.31 -17.99 -8.95
CA ARG A 402 20.36 -16.90 -9.25
C ARG A 402 19.03 -17.00 -8.51
N SER A 403 18.74 -18.18 -7.96
CA SER A 403 17.47 -18.43 -7.27
C SER A 403 17.37 -17.72 -5.91
N GLY A 404 18.49 -17.26 -5.35
CA GLY A 404 18.58 -16.73 -4.00
C GLY A 404 18.48 -17.81 -2.91
N ALA A 405 18.50 -19.11 -3.27
CA ALA A 405 18.53 -20.18 -2.30
C ALA A 405 19.82 -20.14 -1.47
N ARG A 406 19.73 -20.47 -0.18
CA ARG A 406 20.88 -20.58 0.70
C ARG A 406 21.66 -21.86 0.44
N LEU A 407 20.94 -22.96 0.20
CA LEU A 407 21.55 -24.27 0.00
C LEU A 407 21.28 -24.82 -1.41
N ALA A 408 22.26 -25.51 -1.99
CA ALA A 408 22.06 -26.41 -3.13
C ALA A 408 22.12 -27.86 -2.67
N LEU A 409 21.14 -28.67 -3.08
CA LEU A 409 21.17 -30.12 -2.94
C LEU A 409 21.57 -30.74 -4.27
N VAL A 410 22.59 -31.57 -4.27
CA VAL A 410 23.17 -32.17 -5.46
C VAL A 410 22.83 -33.66 -5.51
N VAL A 411 22.26 -34.08 -6.62
CA VAL A 411 21.91 -35.49 -6.90
C VAL A 411 22.54 -35.89 -8.21
N GLY A 412 23.60 -36.69 -8.13
CA GLY A 412 24.27 -37.28 -9.26
C GLY A 412 24.18 -38.84 -9.23
N PRO A 413 24.71 -39.50 -10.26
CA PRO A 413 24.76 -40.97 -10.27
C PRO A 413 25.53 -41.56 -9.09
N ASP A 414 26.61 -40.91 -8.65
CA ASP A 414 27.45 -41.34 -7.56
C ASP A 414 26.75 -41.22 -6.21
N GLU A 415 26.05 -40.09 -5.97
CA GLU A 415 25.23 -39.88 -4.77
C GLU A 415 24.11 -40.90 -4.71
N LEU A 416 23.42 -41.15 -5.82
CA LEU A 416 22.38 -42.16 -5.91
C LEU A 416 22.91 -43.57 -5.57
N ALA A 417 24.07 -43.94 -6.10
CA ALA A 417 24.69 -45.24 -5.85
C ALA A 417 25.04 -45.44 -4.38
N ARG A 418 25.37 -44.38 -3.66
CA ARG A 418 25.69 -44.39 -2.22
C ARG A 418 24.49 -44.14 -1.33
N GLY A 419 23.31 -43.81 -1.89
CA GLY A 419 22.14 -43.44 -1.11
C GLY A 419 22.30 -42.13 -0.36
N THR A 420 23.10 -41.19 -0.91
CA THR A 420 23.41 -39.88 -0.31
C THR A 420 22.89 -38.74 -1.18
N VAL A 421 22.91 -37.54 -0.65
CA VAL A 421 22.66 -36.25 -1.32
C VAL A 421 23.77 -35.29 -0.94
N GLY A 422 24.36 -34.62 -1.90
CA GLY A 422 25.32 -33.57 -1.63
C GLY A 422 24.61 -32.29 -1.14
N VAL A 423 25.10 -31.70 -0.07
CA VAL A 423 24.61 -30.43 0.48
C VAL A 423 25.71 -29.38 0.36
N LYS A 424 25.40 -28.30 -0.34
CA LYS A 424 26.32 -27.18 -0.53
C LYS A 424 25.68 -25.86 -0.07
N ASP A 425 26.38 -25.11 0.78
CA ASP A 425 26.02 -23.71 1.05
C ASP A 425 26.43 -22.85 -0.15
N LEU A 426 25.46 -22.07 -0.68
CA LEU A 426 25.67 -21.21 -1.84
C LEU A 426 26.30 -19.84 -1.48
N ALA A 427 26.31 -19.50 -0.20
CA ALA A 427 26.92 -18.27 0.32
C ALA A 427 28.40 -18.46 0.75
N SER A 428 28.88 -19.70 0.83
CA SER A 428 30.25 -20.03 1.19
C SER A 428 31.00 -20.71 0.05
N ASP A 429 32.34 -20.67 0.10
CA ASP A 429 33.21 -21.41 -0.80
C ASP A 429 33.50 -22.84 -0.29
N ASP A 430 32.79 -23.29 0.75
CA ASP A 430 32.99 -24.62 1.33
C ASP A 430 32.70 -25.73 0.33
N GLU A 431 33.37 -26.85 0.53
CA GLU A 431 33.13 -28.05 -0.27
C GLU A 431 31.74 -28.63 0.03
N GLN A 432 31.17 -29.33 -0.96
CA GLN A 432 29.93 -30.08 -0.81
C GLN A 432 30.12 -31.19 0.23
N GLU A 433 29.19 -31.31 1.16
CA GLU A 433 29.14 -32.40 2.13
C GLU A 433 28.10 -33.42 1.71
N GLU A 434 28.38 -34.72 1.92
CA GLU A 434 27.44 -35.80 1.65
C GLU A 434 26.61 -36.12 2.88
N VAL A 435 25.30 -36.19 2.72
CA VAL A 435 24.32 -36.52 3.76
C VAL A 435 23.51 -37.76 3.31
N ALA A 436 23.24 -38.69 4.20
CA ALA A 436 22.35 -39.80 3.87
C ALA A 436 20.96 -39.32 3.46
N ASP A 437 20.38 -39.87 2.41
CA ASP A 437 19.07 -39.41 1.87
C ASP A 437 17.96 -39.37 2.93
N ALA A 438 17.98 -40.32 3.88
CA ALA A 438 17.01 -40.37 4.98
C ALA A 438 17.09 -39.16 5.91
N ASP A 439 18.29 -38.56 6.06
CA ASP A 439 18.59 -37.49 7.03
C ASP A 439 18.57 -36.10 6.40
N VAL A 440 18.45 -35.98 5.06
CA VAL A 440 18.56 -34.71 4.32
C VAL A 440 17.59 -33.65 4.84
N VAL A 441 16.34 -33.99 5.13
CA VAL A 441 15.35 -33.02 5.62
C VAL A 441 15.81 -32.42 6.96
N LYS A 442 16.26 -33.23 7.89
CA LYS A 442 16.75 -32.84 9.21
C LYS A 442 17.98 -31.96 9.09
N GLU A 443 18.93 -32.38 8.23
CA GLU A 443 20.16 -31.61 7.99
C GLU A 443 19.88 -30.23 7.41
N VAL A 444 19.00 -30.16 6.40
CA VAL A 444 18.58 -28.87 5.81
C VAL A 444 17.92 -27.98 6.87
N GLN A 445 17.02 -28.51 7.70
CA GLN A 445 16.42 -27.75 8.79
C GLN A 445 17.45 -27.20 9.78
N THR A 446 18.44 -28.02 10.12
CA THR A 446 19.54 -27.61 11.02
C THR A 446 20.37 -26.47 10.44
N ARG A 447 20.70 -26.52 9.14
CA ARG A 447 21.48 -25.46 8.47
C ARG A 447 20.69 -24.18 8.22
N LEU A 448 19.37 -24.26 8.13
CA LEU A 448 18.49 -23.09 7.94
C LEU A 448 18.12 -22.40 9.24
N ALA A 449 18.22 -23.09 10.38
CA ALA A 449 17.98 -22.52 11.70
C ALA A 449 19.10 -21.54 12.10
#